data_f5340ed885102ad2e92f24e117f2c280
#
_entry.id   f5340ed885102ad2e92f24e117f2c280
#
_cell.length_a   1.000
_cell.length_b   1.000
_cell.length_c   1.000
_cell.angle_alpha   90.00
_cell.angle_beta   90.00
_cell.angle_gamma   90.00
#
_symmetry.space_group_name_H-M   'P 1'
#
loop_
_entity.id
_entity.type
_entity.pdbx_description
1 polymer ?
#
loop_
_entity_poly.entity_id
_entity_poly.type
_entity_poly.pdbx_seq_one_letter_code
_entity_poly.pdbx_strand_id
1 'polypeptide(L)'
;MTSPTQEGALQQRLSTLTMVAMAFAILKFVIPCLFLAFTNPLVSTWIALAGTMAYILPSGGSVSFIYGFIVCVLCNLALAASLGEMAALWPTAGGQYHFMYALCTPKWKRPMSFFVGWTNIAGWLTIVTTQAFFAAQLVSAAAVVASNNAYEATQWKTYLFFLAILTFGTVGNVWGNKILGRWNDMALYWSVLSVVIVSIILLSMSPKTDARQVFTEFRNETGWSDGVAWILGLLQSALSLIGFDVVLHLTEEMPNPSRDAPRAMVLAIVIGGVTGFLFILVILFCLTDPETILASNTGMPIVELFLQSTKSRAAATILALMLSVCFINGTSASITSASRLLYAMARDKGIICHNYFAHIEPKLDVPVRTITLCFIFNVLFGLLYLGPAVAFGAYIASCTIFLNVSYVGPVIALLVRGRSILKEYQTRKTPARMGLRTGAVVNVIASVFVVVITIFFCFPTALPVSANTMNYVSAVVGVFYLLLALYWIVYGKTFEGPNFEAIIGQPLQIKGEHEIEAVQEKSETLTKA
;
A
#
# COMPACT_ATOMS: atom_id res chain seq x y z
N MET A 1 38.91 -5.21 -23.93
CA MET A 1 38.48 -4.52 -22.68
C MET A 1 37.02 -4.89 -22.45
N THR A 2 36.82 -5.90 -21.62
CA THR A 2 35.48 -6.36 -21.23
C THR A 2 34.92 -5.37 -20.22
N SER A 3 33.74 -4.85 -20.50
CA SER A 3 32.99 -4.00 -19.55
C SER A 3 32.81 -4.74 -18.23
N PRO A 4 32.88 -4.06 -17.07
CA PRO A 4 32.63 -4.69 -15.79
C PRO A 4 31.19 -5.23 -15.79
N THR A 5 31.06 -6.51 -15.61
CA THR A 5 29.80 -7.22 -15.40
C THR A 5 29.06 -6.55 -14.23
N GLN A 6 27.83 -6.10 -14.48
CA GLN A 6 26.89 -5.67 -13.44
C GLN A 6 26.51 -6.88 -12.58
N GLU A 7 27.43 -7.33 -11.73
CA GLU A 7 27.14 -8.32 -10.72
C GLU A 7 26.21 -7.70 -9.68
N GLY A 8 24.97 -8.18 -9.65
CA GLY A 8 23.96 -7.81 -8.66
C GLY A 8 22.82 -6.91 -9.14
N ALA A 9 22.69 -6.59 -10.42
CA ALA A 9 21.51 -5.88 -10.95
C ALA A 9 20.35 -6.85 -11.24
N LEU A 10 19.13 -6.47 -10.86
CA LEU A 10 17.92 -7.21 -11.21
C LEU A 10 17.68 -7.17 -12.73
N GLN A 11 17.35 -8.30 -13.34
CA GLN A 11 17.12 -8.37 -14.78
C GLN A 11 15.76 -7.74 -15.16
N GLN A 12 15.72 -7.00 -16.27
CA GLN A 12 14.51 -6.39 -16.83
C GLN A 12 13.59 -7.47 -17.44
N ARG A 13 12.70 -8.08 -16.63
CA ARG A 13 11.81 -9.16 -17.06
C ARG A 13 10.33 -8.83 -17.05
N LEU A 14 9.96 -7.64 -16.57
CA LEU A 14 8.57 -7.27 -16.39
C LEU A 14 8.09 -6.35 -17.50
N SER A 15 6.98 -6.72 -18.18
CA SER A 15 6.34 -5.83 -19.14
C SER A 15 5.61 -4.69 -18.42
N THR A 16 5.35 -3.58 -19.12
CA THR A 16 4.54 -2.48 -18.57
C THR A 16 3.17 -2.99 -18.08
N LEU A 17 2.59 -3.96 -18.79
CA LEU A 17 1.34 -4.63 -18.40
C LEU A 17 1.49 -5.37 -17.08
N THR A 18 2.55 -6.15 -16.92
CA THR A 18 2.81 -6.92 -15.69
C THR A 18 3.05 -6.01 -14.49
N MET A 19 3.75 -4.88 -14.68
CA MET A 19 4.01 -3.90 -13.63
C MET A 19 2.74 -3.20 -13.17
N VAL A 20 1.92 -2.85 -14.13
CA VAL A 20 0.59 -2.33 -13.87
C VAL A 20 -0.24 -3.40 -13.16
N ALA A 21 -0.25 -4.64 -13.59
CA ALA A 21 -0.93 -5.75 -12.93
C ALA A 21 -0.45 -5.96 -11.49
N MET A 22 0.85 -5.79 -11.19
CA MET A 22 1.37 -5.87 -9.81
C MET A 22 0.91 -4.71 -8.93
N ALA A 23 0.99 -3.46 -9.41
CA ALA A 23 0.40 -2.31 -8.73
C ALA A 23 -1.09 -2.57 -8.44
N PHE A 24 -1.76 -3.20 -9.37
CA PHE A 24 -3.17 -3.53 -9.32
C PHE A 24 -3.50 -4.77 -8.49
N ALA A 25 -2.67 -5.77 -8.42
CA ALA A 25 -2.86 -6.92 -7.51
C ALA A 25 -2.88 -6.49 -6.04
N ILE A 26 -2.21 -5.40 -5.71
CA ILE A 26 -2.22 -4.80 -4.37
C ILE A 26 -3.42 -3.88 -4.16
N LEU A 27 -3.77 -3.06 -5.15
CA LEU A 27 -4.91 -2.14 -5.10
C LEU A 27 -6.26 -2.75 -5.51
N LYS A 28 -6.32 -3.85 -6.17
CA LYS A 28 -7.45 -4.75 -6.48
C LYS A 28 -8.74 -4.17 -7.10
N PHE A 29 -8.84 -4.02 -8.44
CA PHE A 29 -10.09 -3.62 -9.09
C PHE A 29 -10.37 -3.92 -10.59
N VAL A 30 -11.59 -3.67 -11.12
CA VAL A 30 -12.15 -4.13 -12.39
C VAL A 30 -12.99 -3.19 -13.23
N ILE A 31 -13.01 -3.36 -14.56
CA ILE A 31 -14.01 -2.85 -15.53
C ILE A 31 -14.50 -3.93 -16.50
N PRO A 32 -15.79 -3.89 -16.96
CA PRO A 32 -16.39 -4.84 -17.91
C PRO A 32 -15.89 -4.67 -19.35
N CYS A 33 -16.11 -5.69 -20.16
CA CYS A 33 -15.66 -5.98 -21.52
C CYS A 33 -15.65 -4.87 -22.57
N LEU A 34 -16.24 -3.72 -22.35
CA LEU A 34 -16.29 -2.62 -23.34
C LEU A 34 -14.97 -1.89 -23.53
N PHE A 35 -14.01 -2.07 -22.62
CA PHE A 35 -12.71 -1.40 -22.65
C PHE A 35 -11.52 -2.31 -22.95
N LEU A 36 -11.73 -3.56 -23.27
CA LEU A 36 -10.67 -4.49 -23.68
C LEU A 36 -9.90 -4.03 -24.93
N ALA A 37 -10.43 -3.05 -25.67
CA ALA A 37 -9.79 -2.49 -26.85
C ALA A 37 -8.81 -1.32 -26.55
N PHE A 38 -8.88 -0.71 -25.36
CA PHE A 38 -8.07 0.46 -25.01
C PHE A 38 -7.27 0.27 -23.74
N THR A 39 -6.28 -0.61 -23.80
CA THR A 39 -5.13 -0.62 -22.87
C THR A 39 -5.46 -0.70 -21.38
N ASN A 40 -5.31 -1.87 -20.79
CA ASN A 40 -4.79 -2.08 -19.44
C ASN A 40 -5.10 -0.98 -18.40
N PRO A 41 -5.31 -1.25 -17.26
CA PRO A 41 -5.24 -2.30 -16.29
C PRO A 41 -6.10 -2.07 -15.05
N LEU A 42 -6.05 -2.94 -14.18
CA LEU A 42 -7.05 -3.30 -13.24
C LEU A 42 -6.54 -3.29 -11.81
N VAL A 43 -7.28 -2.69 -10.92
CA VAL A 43 -7.01 -2.62 -9.49
C VAL A 43 -8.07 -3.38 -8.74
N SER A 44 -7.77 -4.02 -7.63
CA SER A 44 -8.80 -4.62 -6.79
C SER A 44 -9.04 -3.82 -5.51
N THR A 45 -9.29 -2.53 -5.62
CA THR A 45 -9.81 -1.67 -4.54
C THR A 45 -11.06 -2.30 -3.91
N TRP A 46 -11.92 -2.92 -4.73
CA TRP A 46 -13.18 -3.52 -4.34
C TRP A 46 -13.06 -4.59 -3.23
N ILE A 47 -11.98 -5.39 -3.19
CA ILE A 47 -11.83 -6.42 -2.15
C ILE A 47 -11.47 -5.80 -0.81
N ALA A 48 -10.63 -4.77 -0.80
CA ALA A 48 -10.35 -4.03 0.41
C ALA A 48 -11.63 -3.38 0.94
N LEU A 49 -12.46 -2.80 0.05
CA LEU A 49 -13.77 -2.27 0.40
C LEU A 49 -14.71 -3.34 0.95
N ALA A 50 -14.74 -4.52 0.34
CA ALA A 50 -15.53 -5.65 0.82
C ALA A 50 -15.04 -6.17 2.17
N GLY A 51 -13.72 -6.32 2.33
CA GLY A 51 -13.12 -6.88 3.53
C GLY A 51 -13.25 -5.99 4.77
N THR A 52 -13.36 -4.68 4.59
CA THR A 52 -13.36 -3.69 5.68
C THR A 52 -14.73 -3.08 5.98
N MET A 53 -15.82 -3.64 5.48
CA MET A 53 -17.19 -3.17 5.73
C MET A 53 -17.52 -3.01 7.23
N ALA A 54 -16.98 -3.90 8.08
CA ALA A 54 -17.18 -3.84 9.52
C ALA A 54 -16.72 -2.52 10.17
N TYR A 55 -15.79 -1.80 9.55
CA TYR A 55 -15.25 -0.54 10.10
C TYR A 55 -16.03 0.69 9.67
N ILE A 56 -16.60 0.70 8.46
CA ILE A 56 -17.28 1.88 7.93
C ILE A 56 -18.77 1.91 8.27
N LEU A 57 -19.43 0.75 8.31
CA LEU A 57 -20.87 0.70 8.55
C LEU A 57 -21.28 1.36 9.87
N PRO A 58 -20.56 1.16 11.02
CA PRO A 58 -20.85 1.88 12.26
C PRO A 58 -20.33 3.34 12.26
N SER A 59 -19.46 3.72 11.31
CA SER A 59 -18.73 5.00 11.28
C SER A 59 -19.19 5.89 10.11
N GLY A 60 -20.46 6.26 10.09
CA GLY A 60 -21.08 7.12 9.07
C GLY A 60 -21.83 6.37 7.96
N GLY A 61 -21.84 5.02 7.98
CA GLY A 61 -22.69 4.21 7.11
C GLY A 61 -22.51 4.48 5.62
N SER A 62 -23.61 4.50 4.88
CA SER A 62 -23.63 4.70 3.43
C SER A 62 -23.01 6.05 2.99
N VAL A 63 -23.22 7.12 3.75
CA VAL A 63 -22.68 8.46 3.46
C VAL A 63 -21.15 8.45 3.51
N SER A 64 -20.56 7.86 4.56
CA SER A 64 -19.08 7.72 4.65
C SER A 64 -18.55 6.83 3.56
N PHE A 65 -19.27 5.75 3.21
CA PHE A 65 -18.83 4.82 2.19
C PHE A 65 -18.76 5.47 0.80
N ILE A 66 -19.76 6.25 0.41
CA ILE A 66 -19.85 6.92 -0.89
C ILE A 66 -18.97 8.17 -0.92
N TYR A 67 -19.30 9.17 -0.10
CA TYR A 67 -18.65 10.48 -0.17
C TYR A 67 -17.24 10.47 0.40
N GLY A 68 -17.02 9.69 1.46
CA GLY A 68 -15.68 9.48 2.02
C GLY A 68 -14.74 8.83 1.02
N PHE A 69 -15.21 7.85 0.25
CA PHE A 69 -14.43 7.23 -0.80
C PHE A 69 -14.05 8.21 -1.91
N ILE A 70 -14.99 9.05 -2.36
CA ILE A 70 -14.71 10.10 -3.38
C ILE A 70 -13.61 11.04 -2.89
N VAL A 71 -13.71 11.52 -1.63
CA VAL A 71 -12.68 12.38 -1.03
C VAL A 71 -11.33 11.67 -0.98
N CYS A 72 -11.30 10.41 -0.54
CA CYS A 72 -10.06 9.61 -0.50
C CYS A 72 -9.46 9.41 -1.89
N VAL A 73 -10.27 9.16 -2.94
CA VAL A 73 -9.79 9.05 -4.33
C VAL A 73 -9.13 10.34 -4.78
N LEU A 74 -9.77 11.50 -4.58
CA LEU A 74 -9.23 12.79 -4.99
C LEU A 74 -7.90 13.12 -4.26
N CYS A 75 -7.83 12.84 -2.95
CA CYS A 75 -6.62 13.06 -2.17
C CYS A 75 -5.49 12.10 -2.54
N ASN A 76 -5.80 10.82 -2.79
CA ASN A 76 -4.80 9.85 -3.25
C ASN A 76 -4.36 10.12 -4.70
N LEU A 77 -5.22 10.68 -5.57
CA LEU A 77 -4.79 11.20 -6.87
C LEU A 77 -3.77 12.33 -6.72
N ALA A 78 -3.96 13.22 -5.76
CA ALA A 78 -3.01 14.28 -5.47
C ALA A 78 -1.66 13.71 -4.98
N LEU A 79 -1.67 12.68 -4.12
CA LEU A 79 -0.47 11.96 -3.68
C LEU A 79 0.22 11.26 -4.85
N ALA A 80 -0.52 10.48 -5.64
CA ALA A 80 0.02 9.74 -6.78
C ALA A 80 0.59 10.65 -7.87
N ALA A 81 -0.05 11.80 -8.13
CA ALA A 81 0.47 12.80 -9.05
C ALA A 81 1.76 13.43 -8.54
N SER A 82 1.83 13.75 -7.24
CA SER A 82 3.03 14.34 -6.62
C SER A 82 4.21 13.37 -6.61
N LEU A 83 4.00 12.11 -6.21
CA LEU A 83 5.03 11.08 -6.23
C LEU A 83 5.41 10.70 -7.66
N GLY A 84 4.44 10.65 -8.58
CA GLY A 84 4.69 10.39 -9.99
C GLY A 84 5.58 11.43 -10.66
N GLU A 85 5.42 12.72 -10.32
CA GLU A 85 6.30 13.78 -10.80
C GLU A 85 7.75 13.57 -10.33
N MET A 86 7.95 13.14 -9.10
CA MET A 86 9.27 12.79 -8.56
C MET A 86 9.84 11.50 -9.19
N ALA A 87 8.99 10.49 -9.39
CA ALA A 87 9.37 9.24 -10.03
C ALA A 87 9.82 9.43 -11.49
N ALA A 88 9.26 10.44 -12.19
CA ALA A 88 9.68 10.77 -13.53
C ALA A 88 11.14 11.30 -13.58
N LEU A 89 11.57 11.96 -12.51
CA LEU A 89 12.93 12.51 -12.39
C LEU A 89 13.91 11.48 -11.81
N TRP A 90 13.48 10.72 -10.79
CA TRP A 90 14.30 9.76 -10.06
C TRP A 90 13.64 8.37 -10.01
N PRO A 91 13.62 7.63 -11.13
CA PRO A 91 12.97 6.32 -11.19
C PRO A 91 13.86 5.24 -10.56
N THR A 92 13.83 5.11 -9.24
CA THR A 92 14.68 4.22 -8.46
C THR A 92 13.86 3.31 -7.55
N ALA A 93 14.31 2.08 -7.29
CA ALA A 93 13.61 1.10 -6.46
C ALA A 93 13.43 1.55 -5.00
N GLY A 94 14.26 2.48 -4.51
CA GLY A 94 14.08 3.07 -3.19
C GLY A 94 12.86 4.01 -3.11
N GLY A 95 12.39 4.57 -4.23
CA GLY A 95 11.20 5.40 -4.29
C GLY A 95 11.25 6.59 -3.32
N GLN A 96 10.32 6.64 -2.38
CA GLN A 96 10.09 7.78 -1.48
C GLN A 96 11.33 8.22 -0.69
N TYR A 97 12.12 7.29 -0.17
CA TYR A 97 13.30 7.68 0.60
C TYR A 97 14.43 8.22 -0.29
N HIS A 98 14.52 7.77 -1.53
CA HIS A 98 15.43 8.37 -2.52
C HIS A 98 14.98 9.78 -2.90
N PHE A 99 13.68 10.01 -3.09
CA PHE A 99 13.15 11.36 -3.33
C PHE A 99 13.45 12.29 -2.16
N MET A 100 13.30 11.78 -0.93
CA MET A 100 13.63 12.52 0.28
C MET A 100 15.12 12.91 0.32
N TYR A 101 16.00 11.97 -0.06
CA TYR A 101 17.45 12.23 -0.13
C TYR A 101 17.78 13.31 -1.16
N ALA A 102 17.12 13.29 -2.32
CA ALA A 102 17.32 14.28 -3.40
C ALA A 102 16.79 15.68 -3.03
N LEU A 103 15.71 15.77 -2.26
CA LEU A 103 15.04 17.04 -1.94
C LEU A 103 15.60 17.73 -0.70
N CYS A 104 16.15 17.00 0.27
CA CYS A 104 16.63 17.56 1.50
C CYS A 104 17.98 18.26 1.35
N THR A 105 18.27 19.21 2.27
CA THR A 105 19.57 19.85 2.38
C THR A 105 20.65 18.85 2.83
N PRO A 106 21.95 19.08 2.55
CA PRO A 106 23.04 18.15 2.89
C PRO A 106 23.03 17.67 4.35
N LYS A 107 22.68 18.55 5.30
CA LYS A 107 22.57 18.22 6.73
C LYS A 107 21.46 17.22 7.03
N TRP A 108 20.32 17.30 6.34
CA TRP A 108 19.11 16.54 6.64
C TRP A 108 18.85 15.39 5.67
N LYS A 109 19.56 15.31 4.53
CA LYS A 109 19.31 14.31 3.49
C LYS A 109 19.41 12.87 4.01
N ARG A 110 20.43 12.53 4.80
CA ARG A 110 20.61 11.18 5.34
C ARG A 110 19.58 10.81 6.41
N PRO A 111 19.38 11.59 7.50
CA PRO A 111 18.40 11.22 8.52
C PRO A 111 16.98 11.16 7.97
N MET A 112 16.53 12.16 7.22
CA MET A 112 15.16 12.18 6.69
C MET A 112 14.90 11.04 5.69
N SER A 113 15.86 10.75 4.82
CA SER A 113 15.81 9.62 3.90
C SER A 113 15.72 8.29 4.66
N PHE A 114 16.54 8.10 5.69
CA PHE A 114 16.52 6.90 6.53
C PHE A 114 15.17 6.71 7.22
N PHE A 115 14.62 7.77 7.84
CA PHE A 115 13.32 7.71 8.52
C PHE A 115 12.18 7.39 7.54
N VAL A 116 12.13 8.04 6.37
CA VAL A 116 11.12 7.76 5.34
C VAL A 116 11.27 6.35 4.79
N GLY A 117 12.49 5.88 4.56
CA GLY A 117 12.75 4.53 4.07
C GLY A 117 12.25 3.44 5.02
N TRP A 118 12.58 3.54 6.31
CA TRP A 118 12.10 2.59 7.31
C TRP A 118 10.60 2.69 7.56
N THR A 119 10.02 3.89 7.47
CA THR A 119 8.55 4.07 7.53
C THR A 119 7.87 3.37 6.36
N ASN A 120 8.41 3.47 5.15
CA ASN A 120 7.90 2.77 3.98
C ASN A 120 8.05 1.24 4.12
N ILE A 121 9.21 0.77 4.59
CA ILE A 121 9.44 -0.66 4.89
C ILE A 121 8.41 -1.16 5.91
N ALA A 122 8.17 -0.44 7.00
CA ALA A 122 7.16 -0.80 7.99
C ALA A 122 5.76 -0.87 7.36
N GLY A 123 5.42 0.07 6.51
CA GLY A 123 4.16 0.06 5.75
C GLY A 123 4.03 -1.19 4.88
N TRP A 124 5.05 -1.53 4.09
CA TRP A 124 5.04 -2.72 3.24
C TRP A 124 5.05 -4.02 4.03
N LEU A 125 5.76 -4.11 5.13
CA LEU A 125 5.74 -5.29 6.01
C LEU A 125 4.36 -5.48 6.67
N THR A 126 3.75 -4.40 7.15
CA THR A 126 2.42 -4.47 7.79
C THR A 126 1.29 -4.74 6.80
N ILE A 127 1.40 -4.29 5.53
CA ILE A 127 0.39 -4.62 4.51
C ILE A 127 0.46 -6.11 4.12
N VAL A 128 1.65 -6.74 4.11
CA VAL A 128 1.77 -8.20 3.93
C VAL A 128 0.97 -8.94 4.99
N THR A 129 1.17 -8.58 6.28
CA THR A 129 0.40 -9.16 7.41
C THR A 129 -1.10 -8.94 7.22
N THR A 130 -1.51 -7.72 6.92
CA THR A 130 -2.92 -7.32 6.78
C THR A 130 -3.62 -8.12 5.67
N GLN A 131 -3.02 -8.22 4.49
CA GLN A 131 -3.60 -8.95 3.36
C GLN A 131 -3.66 -10.46 3.61
N ALA A 132 -2.62 -11.04 4.20
CA ALA A 132 -2.61 -12.45 4.54
C ALA A 132 -3.68 -12.79 5.58
N PHE A 133 -3.94 -11.91 6.57
CA PHE A 133 -5.04 -12.08 7.52
C PHE A 133 -6.41 -11.90 6.89
N PHE A 134 -6.61 -10.95 5.96
CA PHE A 134 -7.88 -10.86 5.23
C PHE A 134 -8.18 -12.16 4.47
N ALA A 135 -7.18 -12.72 3.80
CA ALA A 135 -7.33 -14.00 3.13
C ALA A 135 -7.68 -15.13 4.13
N ALA A 136 -6.97 -15.19 5.26
CA ALA A 136 -7.19 -16.20 6.30
C ALA A 136 -8.58 -16.07 6.96
N GLN A 137 -9.05 -14.86 7.22
CA GLN A 137 -10.39 -14.60 7.76
C GLN A 137 -11.48 -15.00 6.76
N LEU A 138 -11.30 -14.73 5.47
CA LEU A 138 -12.24 -15.17 4.43
C LEU A 138 -12.29 -16.70 4.31
N VAL A 139 -11.15 -17.39 4.43
CA VAL A 139 -11.11 -18.86 4.49
C VAL A 139 -11.84 -19.38 5.75
N SER A 140 -11.59 -18.76 6.91
CA SER A 140 -12.26 -19.11 8.15
C SER A 140 -13.78 -18.87 8.06
N ALA A 141 -14.21 -17.73 7.52
CA ALA A 141 -15.62 -17.41 7.32
C ALA A 141 -16.31 -18.40 6.33
N ALA A 142 -15.60 -18.76 5.25
CA ALA A 142 -16.07 -19.78 4.31
C ALA A 142 -16.25 -21.13 4.99
N ALA A 143 -15.35 -21.53 5.89
CA ALA A 143 -15.46 -22.76 6.68
C ALA A 143 -16.64 -22.73 7.67
N VAL A 144 -16.91 -21.60 8.33
CA VAL A 144 -18.08 -21.39 9.20
C VAL A 144 -19.37 -21.61 8.39
N VAL A 145 -19.50 -20.96 7.24
CA VAL A 145 -20.69 -21.07 6.37
C VAL A 145 -20.86 -22.49 5.84
N ALA A 146 -19.79 -23.10 5.31
CA ALA A 146 -19.82 -24.44 4.73
C ALA A 146 -20.23 -25.49 5.75
N SER A 147 -19.76 -25.39 7.00
CA SER A 147 -20.05 -26.33 8.08
C SER A 147 -21.38 -26.09 8.80
N ASN A 148 -22.17 -25.09 8.38
CA ASN A 148 -23.40 -24.67 9.07
C ASN A 148 -23.14 -24.27 10.55
N ASN A 149 -22.12 -23.44 10.77
CA ASN A 149 -21.65 -22.99 12.10
C ASN A 149 -21.09 -24.11 13.00
N ALA A 150 -20.84 -25.33 12.49
CA ALA A 150 -20.16 -26.37 13.26
C ALA A 150 -18.66 -26.10 13.43
N TYR A 151 -18.04 -25.33 12.52
CA TYR A 151 -16.67 -24.87 12.63
C TYR A 151 -16.62 -23.55 13.40
N GLU A 152 -15.88 -23.54 14.49
CA GLU A 152 -15.60 -22.31 15.23
C GLU A 152 -14.31 -21.65 14.71
N ALA A 153 -14.41 -20.42 14.23
CA ALA A 153 -13.28 -19.61 13.77
C ALA A 153 -12.52 -19.02 14.96
N THR A 154 -11.66 -19.82 15.59
CA THR A 154 -10.81 -19.37 16.69
C THR A 154 -9.56 -18.65 16.14
N GLN A 155 -8.99 -17.74 16.94
CA GLN A 155 -7.83 -16.93 16.53
C GLN A 155 -6.63 -17.79 16.09
N TRP A 156 -6.33 -18.88 16.83
CA TRP A 156 -5.22 -19.75 16.49
C TRP A 156 -5.42 -20.52 15.16
N LYS A 157 -6.65 -20.93 14.85
CA LYS A 157 -6.96 -21.58 13.55
C LYS A 157 -6.80 -20.58 12.39
N THR A 158 -7.29 -19.36 12.56
CA THR A 158 -7.11 -18.28 11.57
C THR A 158 -5.62 -17.95 11.41
N TYR A 159 -4.84 -17.96 12.48
CA TYR A 159 -3.39 -17.77 12.42
C TYR A 159 -2.69 -18.89 11.64
N LEU A 160 -3.14 -20.14 11.73
CA LEU A 160 -2.60 -21.25 10.91
C LEU A 160 -2.90 -21.05 9.43
N PHE A 161 -4.10 -20.58 9.05
CA PHE A 161 -4.39 -20.21 7.67
C PHE A 161 -3.51 -19.05 7.21
N PHE A 162 -3.32 -18.04 8.06
CA PHE A 162 -2.39 -16.94 7.79
C PHE A 162 -0.97 -17.46 7.50
N LEU A 163 -0.43 -18.36 8.32
CA LEU A 163 0.90 -18.95 8.11
C LEU A 163 0.99 -19.73 6.80
N ALA A 164 -0.04 -20.50 6.45
CA ALA A 164 -0.09 -21.24 5.20
C ALA A 164 -0.07 -20.29 3.99
N ILE A 165 -0.86 -19.22 4.03
CA ILE A 165 -0.94 -18.21 2.98
C ILE A 165 0.39 -17.44 2.86
N LEU A 166 0.96 -17.01 3.97
CA LEU A 166 2.24 -16.32 4.02
C LEU A 166 3.37 -17.21 3.46
N THR A 167 3.39 -18.50 3.83
CA THR A 167 4.34 -19.48 3.33
C THR A 167 4.18 -19.67 1.83
N PHE A 168 2.95 -19.84 1.35
CA PHE A 168 2.67 -19.97 -0.09
C PHE A 168 3.19 -18.76 -0.88
N GLY A 169 2.87 -17.54 -0.43
CA GLY A 169 3.35 -16.31 -1.06
C GLY A 169 4.88 -16.19 -1.04
N THR A 170 5.52 -16.59 0.07
CA THR A 170 7.00 -16.59 0.21
C THR A 170 7.66 -17.59 -0.72
N VAL A 171 7.16 -18.82 -0.76
CA VAL A 171 7.61 -19.88 -1.68
C VAL A 171 7.48 -19.42 -3.14
N GLY A 172 6.34 -18.82 -3.50
CA GLY A 172 6.12 -18.25 -4.82
C GLY A 172 7.13 -17.15 -5.18
N ASN A 173 7.50 -16.30 -4.23
CA ASN A 173 8.48 -15.24 -4.45
C ASN A 173 9.93 -15.76 -4.57
N VAL A 174 10.28 -16.86 -3.91
CA VAL A 174 11.62 -17.44 -3.99
C VAL A 174 11.83 -18.26 -5.27
N TRP A 175 10.92 -19.18 -5.55
CA TRP A 175 11.10 -20.13 -6.67
C TRP A 175 10.25 -19.79 -7.90
N GLY A 176 9.21 -18.98 -7.74
CA GLY A 176 8.27 -18.62 -8.82
C GLY A 176 8.67 -17.42 -9.67
N ASN A 177 9.86 -16.83 -9.49
CA ASN A 177 10.25 -15.58 -10.17
C ASN A 177 10.11 -15.64 -11.70
N LYS A 178 10.41 -16.79 -12.31
CA LYS A 178 10.30 -17.00 -13.77
C LYS A 178 8.85 -16.94 -14.30
N ILE A 179 7.88 -17.26 -13.45
CA ILE A 179 6.44 -17.26 -13.77
C ILE A 179 5.69 -16.09 -13.13
N LEU A 180 6.36 -15.30 -12.29
CA LEU A 180 5.75 -14.23 -11.49
C LEU A 180 4.99 -13.22 -12.37
N GLY A 181 5.53 -12.88 -13.54
CA GLY A 181 4.84 -12.01 -14.50
C GLY A 181 3.51 -12.61 -14.95
N ARG A 182 3.52 -13.87 -15.43
CA ARG A 182 2.29 -14.57 -15.86
C ARG A 182 1.32 -14.78 -14.70
N TRP A 183 1.84 -15.05 -13.50
CA TRP A 183 1.02 -15.18 -12.29
C TRP A 183 0.27 -13.89 -11.98
N ASN A 184 0.94 -12.73 -12.05
CA ASN A 184 0.31 -11.44 -11.82
C ASN A 184 -0.73 -11.10 -12.90
N ASP A 185 -0.47 -11.44 -14.16
CA ASP A 185 -1.44 -11.28 -15.24
C ASP A 185 -2.70 -12.14 -14.98
N MET A 186 -2.52 -13.41 -14.58
CA MET A 186 -3.63 -14.29 -14.22
C MET A 186 -4.39 -13.81 -12.98
N ALA A 187 -3.70 -13.30 -11.97
CA ALA A 187 -4.29 -12.72 -10.77
C ALA A 187 -5.18 -11.51 -11.12
N LEU A 188 -4.76 -10.73 -12.10
CA LEU A 188 -5.53 -9.64 -12.66
C LEU A 188 -6.84 -10.13 -13.27
N TYR A 189 -6.79 -11.07 -14.24
CA TYR A 189 -7.99 -11.65 -14.86
C TYR A 189 -8.90 -12.30 -13.82
N TRP A 190 -8.34 -12.98 -12.82
CA TRP A 190 -9.11 -13.55 -11.72
C TRP A 190 -9.87 -12.48 -10.93
N SER A 191 -9.22 -11.37 -10.61
CA SER A 191 -9.85 -10.26 -9.89
C SER A 191 -10.99 -9.64 -10.69
N VAL A 192 -10.78 -9.44 -12.01
CA VAL A 192 -11.81 -8.97 -12.95
C VAL A 192 -13.01 -9.89 -12.92
N LEU A 193 -12.78 -11.17 -13.17
CA LEU A 193 -13.82 -12.17 -13.21
C LEU A 193 -14.60 -12.22 -11.89
N SER A 194 -13.88 -12.15 -10.77
CA SER A 194 -14.48 -12.24 -9.44
C SER A 194 -15.43 -11.10 -9.15
N VAL A 195 -15.06 -9.84 -9.44
CA VAL A 195 -15.98 -8.74 -9.13
C VAL A 195 -17.17 -8.71 -10.08
N VAL A 196 -17.00 -9.09 -11.34
CA VAL A 196 -18.15 -9.20 -12.27
C VAL A 196 -19.12 -10.26 -11.75
N ILE A 197 -18.63 -11.44 -11.39
CA ILE A 197 -19.48 -12.52 -10.85
C ILE A 197 -20.17 -12.07 -9.56
N VAL A 198 -19.41 -11.51 -8.60
CA VAL A 198 -19.96 -11.04 -7.33
C VAL A 198 -21.02 -9.96 -7.56
N SER A 199 -20.75 -8.98 -8.44
CA SER A 199 -21.70 -7.90 -8.73
C SER A 199 -22.97 -8.42 -9.40
N ILE A 200 -22.87 -9.33 -10.36
CA ILE A 200 -24.03 -9.93 -11.03
C ILE A 200 -24.87 -10.72 -10.02
N ILE A 201 -24.26 -11.54 -9.18
CA ILE A 201 -24.97 -12.35 -8.17
C ILE A 201 -25.69 -11.44 -7.18
N LEU A 202 -25.00 -10.45 -6.61
CA LEU A 202 -25.60 -9.50 -5.66
C LEU A 202 -26.75 -8.73 -6.32
N LEU A 203 -26.56 -8.20 -7.52
CA LEU A 203 -27.59 -7.42 -8.22
C LEU A 203 -28.77 -8.25 -8.66
N SER A 204 -28.60 -9.54 -8.97
CA SER A 204 -29.70 -10.40 -9.45
C SER A 204 -30.46 -11.07 -8.31
N MET A 205 -29.80 -11.41 -7.19
CA MET A 205 -30.38 -12.26 -6.15
C MET A 205 -30.74 -11.53 -4.85
N SER A 206 -30.07 -10.41 -4.53
CA SER A 206 -30.35 -9.66 -3.31
C SER A 206 -31.60 -8.76 -3.45
N PRO A 207 -32.42 -8.62 -2.40
CA PRO A 207 -33.38 -7.51 -2.32
C PRO A 207 -32.63 -6.18 -2.41
N LYS A 208 -33.35 -5.10 -2.81
CA LYS A 208 -32.72 -3.79 -3.02
C LYS A 208 -33.13 -2.80 -1.94
N THR A 209 -32.15 -2.09 -1.44
CA THR A 209 -32.32 -0.94 -0.54
C THR A 209 -32.82 0.26 -1.33
N ASP A 210 -33.64 1.12 -0.71
CA ASP A 210 -34.13 2.35 -1.32
C ASP A 210 -32.98 3.31 -1.64
N ALA A 211 -33.06 3.95 -2.81
CA ALA A 211 -32.00 4.86 -3.26
C ALA A 211 -31.78 6.04 -2.29
N ARG A 212 -32.85 6.56 -1.67
CA ARG A 212 -32.74 7.62 -0.67
C ARG A 212 -31.88 7.15 0.51
N GLN A 213 -32.10 5.94 1.00
CA GLN A 213 -31.34 5.35 2.10
C GLN A 213 -29.86 5.17 1.70
N VAL A 214 -29.58 4.65 0.52
CA VAL A 214 -28.22 4.47 0.00
C VAL A 214 -27.43 5.79 -0.03
N PHE A 215 -28.04 6.89 -0.47
CA PHE A 215 -27.32 8.15 -0.66
C PHE A 215 -27.38 9.13 0.52
N THR A 216 -28.27 8.93 1.49
CA THR A 216 -28.50 9.92 2.56
C THR A 216 -28.44 9.33 3.98
N GLU A 217 -28.37 8.01 4.15
CA GLU A 217 -28.32 7.42 5.47
C GLU A 217 -26.92 7.61 6.10
N PHE A 218 -26.91 8.38 7.20
CA PHE A 218 -25.75 8.56 8.05
C PHE A 218 -25.97 7.80 9.36
N ARG A 219 -25.14 6.77 9.59
CA ARG A 219 -25.22 5.92 10.77
C ARG A 219 -23.99 6.09 11.64
N ASN A 220 -24.17 6.54 12.86
CA ASN A 220 -23.07 6.73 13.82
C ASN A 220 -23.34 5.91 15.08
N GLU A 221 -22.60 4.81 15.23
CA GLU A 221 -22.60 3.94 16.40
C GLU A 221 -21.31 4.05 17.23
N THR A 222 -20.43 4.99 16.86
CA THR A 222 -19.11 5.13 17.48
C THR A 222 -19.14 5.87 18.82
N GLY A 223 -20.21 6.60 19.12
CA GLY A 223 -20.28 7.49 20.27
C GLY A 223 -19.50 8.80 20.11
N TRP A 224 -18.74 8.98 19.04
CA TRP A 224 -18.10 10.24 18.66
C TRP A 224 -19.12 11.19 17.99
N SER A 225 -18.77 12.48 17.88
CA SER A 225 -19.55 13.38 17.03
C SER A 225 -19.54 12.94 15.57
N ASP A 226 -20.59 13.28 14.82
CA ASP A 226 -20.77 12.83 13.43
C ASP A 226 -19.59 13.15 12.51
N GLY A 227 -18.97 14.32 12.69
CA GLY A 227 -17.78 14.69 11.91
C GLY A 227 -16.58 13.81 12.21
N VAL A 228 -16.34 13.44 13.47
CA VAL A 228 -15.26 12.52 13.86
C VAL A 228 -15.57 11.11 13.37
N ALA A 229 -16.80 10.61 13.56
CA ALA A 229 -17.23 9.31 13.06
C ALA A 229 -17.03 9.21 11.54
N TRP A 230 -17.38 10.25 10.78
CA TRP A 230 -17.19 10.30 9.34
C TRP A 230 -15.70 10.17 8.95
N ILE A 231 -14.79 10.89 9.66
CA ILE A 231 -13.34 10.80 9.40
C ILE A 231 -12.79 9.41 9.77
N LEU A 232 -13.27 8.81 10.86
CA LEU A 232 -12.89 7.43 11.23
C LEU A 232 -13.31 6.43 10.16
N GLY A 233 -14.49 6.61 9.56
CA GLY A 233 -14.97 5.82 8.42
C GLY A 233 -14.07 5.89 7.18
N LEU A 234 -13.28 6.96 7.01
CA LEU A 234 -12.34 7.08 5.89
C LEU A 234 -11.21 6.02 5.91
N LEU A 235 -10.97 5.35 7.06
CA LEU A 235 -9.92 4.32 7.17
C LEU A 235 -10.07 3.22 6.12
N GLN A 236 -11.30 2.74 5.90
CA GLN A 236 -11.59 1.75 4.86
C GLN A 236 -11.22 2.26 3.46
N SER A 237 -11.68 3.46 3.12
CA SER A 237 -11.45 4.08 1.82
C SER A 237 -9.96 4.40 1.61
N ALA A 238 -9.28 4.90 2.64
CA ALA A 238 -7.85 5.18 2.60
C ALA A 238 -7.03 3.90 2.40
N LEU A 239 -7.34 2.83 3.17
CA LEU A 239 -6.68 1.53 3.02
C LEU A 239 -6.86 0.95 1.60
N SER A 240 -8.03 1.12 1.01
CA SER A 240 -8.33 0.56 -0.32
C SER A 240 -7.54 1.21 -1.46
N LEU A 241 -6.92 2.35 -1.22
CA LEU A 241 -6.23 3.18 -2.21
C LEU A 241 -4.71 3.31 -1.96
N ILE A 242 -4.14 2.64 -0.96
CA ILE A 242 -2.68 2.58 -0.73
C ILE A 242 -2.01 1.50 -1.59
N GLY A 243 -0.68 1.51 -1.65
CA GLY A 243 0.13 0.50 -2.35
C GLY A 243 0.32 0.79 -3.85
N PHE A 244 -0.14 1.93 -4.35
CA PHE A 244 0.12 2.34 -5.74
C PHE A 244 1.61 2.61 -6.01
N ASP A 245 2.41 2.80 -4.97
CA ASP A 245 3.87 2.98 -5.02
C ASP A 245 4.65 1.69 -5.28
N VAL A 246 4.01 0.52 -5.28
CA VAL A 246 4.63 -0.76 -5.68
C VAL A 246 5.43 -0.63 -6.98
N VAL A 247 4.94 0.18 -7.90
CA VAL A 247 5.57 0.46 -9.18
C VAL A 247 6.96 1.07 -9.00
N LEU A 248 7.17 1.90 -7.96
CA LEU A 248 8.47 2.51 -7.67
C LEU A 248 9.52 1.46 -7.32
N HIS A 249 9.15 0.48 -6.50
CA HIS A 249 10.07 -0.57 -6.03
C HIS A 249 10.47 -1.56 -7.13
N LEU A 250 9.83 -1.47 -8.29
CA LEU A 250 10.06 -2.30 -9.47
C LEU A 250 10.62 -1.50 -10.66
N THR A 251 10.95 -0.22 -10.48
CA THR A 251 11.43 0.66 -11.56
C THR A 251 12.71 0.16 -12.21
N GLU A 252 13.60 -0.51 -11.47
CA GLU A 252 14.84 -1.08 -12.00
C GLU A 252 14.57 -2.29 -12.93
N GLU A 253 13.37 -2.88 -12.87
CA GLU A 253 12.93 -3.98 -13.73
C GLU A 253 12.09 -3.50 -14.94
N MET A 254 11.87 -2.15 -15.08
CA MET A 254 11.04 -1.54 -16.14
C MET A 254 11.88 -1.05 -17.34
N PRO A 255 11.37 -1.20 -18.59
CA PRO A 255 12.06 -0.67 -19.78
C PRO A 255 12.15 0.87 -19.83
N ASN A 256 11.08 1.58 -19.47
CA ASN A 256 10.99 3.05 -19.53
C ASN A 256 10.44 3.64 -18.21
N PRO A 257 11.17 3.50 -17.08
CA PRO A 257 10.61 3.78 -15.77
C PRO A 257 10.20 5.25 -15.56
N SER A 258 10.96 6.22 -16.09
CA SER A 258 10.64 7.66 -15.97
C SER A 258 9.29 8.06 -16.58
N ARG A 259 8.79 7.30 -17.56
CA ARG A 259 7.53 7.55 -18.25
C ARG A 259 6.41 6.68 -17.72
N ASP A 260 6.69 5.39 -17.51
CA ASP A 260 5.67 4.38 -17.28
C ASP A 260 5.29 4.29 -15.79
N ALA A 261 6.24 4.48 -14.87
CA ALA A 261 5.95 4.46 -13.43
C ALA A 261 4.97 5.58 -12.99
N PRO A 262 5.17 6.87 -13.36
CA PRO A 262 4.21 7.92 -13.01
C PRO A 262 2.80 7.67 -13.55
N ARG A 263 2.71 7.17 -14.79
CA ARG A 263 1.42 6.84 -15.41
C ARG A 263 0.72 5.70 -14.71
N ALA A 264 1.45 4.63 -14.40
CA ALA A 264 0.89 3.47 -13.72
C ALA A 264 0.34 3.86 -12.33
N MET A 265 1.05 4.69 -11.57
CA MET A 265 0.62 5.16 -10.25
C MET A 265 -0.71 5.94 -10.33
N VAL A 266 -0.79 6.93 -11.23
CA VAL A 266 -2.00 7.76 -11.39
C VAL A 266 -3.17 6.93 -11.93
N LEU A 267 -2.93 6.11 -12.97
CA LEU A 267 -3.96 5.24 -13.54
C LEU A 267 -4.48 4.22 -12.52
N ALA A 268 -3.62 3.70 -11.64
CA ALA A 268 -4.02 2.81 -10.56
C ALA A 268 -5.12 3.45 -9.70
N ILE A 269 -4.93 4.69 -9.26
CA ILE A 269 -5.93 5.39 -8.44
C ILE A 269 -7.18 5.76 -9.25
N VAL A 270 -7.05 6.21 -10.50
CA VAL A 270 -8.21 6.56 -11.34
C VAL A 270 -9.11 5.34 -11.54
N ILE A 271 -8.54 4.23 -11.95
CA ILE A 271 -9.30 3.02 -12.23
C ILE A 271 -9.85 2.44 -10.92
N GLY A 272 -9.02 2.32 -9.87
CA GLY A 272 -9.49 1.91 -8.54
C GLY A 272 -10.62 2.79 -8.02
N GLY A 273 -10.53 4.10 -8.24
CA GLY A 273 -11.55 5.06 -7.87
C GLY A 273 -12.88 4.84 -8.58
N VAL A 274 -12.87 4.79 -9.92
CA VAL A 274 -14.09 4.62 -10.71
C VAL A 274 -14.77 3.29 -10.38
N THR A 275 -13.99 2.24 -10.38
CA THR A 275 -14.53 0.90 -10.25
C THR A 275 -14.85 0.55 -8.79
N GLY A 276 -14.07 1.08 -7.80
CA GLY A 276 -14.43 1.01 -6.38
C GLY A 276 -15.75 1.69 -6.09
N PHE A 277 -15.96 2.84 -6.67
CA PHE A 277 -17.22 3.56 -6.54
C PHE A 277 -18.42 2.74 -7.07
N LEU A 278 -18.29 2.12 -8.26
CA LEU A 278 -19.35 1.27 -8.80
C LEU A 278 -19.63 0.06 -7.90
N PHE A 279 -18.58 -0.55 -7.34
CA PHE A 279 -18.75 -1.68 -6.43
C PHE A 279 -19.37 -1.28 -5.08
N ILE A 280 -19.02 -0.09 -4.55
CA ILE A 280 -19.69 0.47 -3.37
C ILE A 280 -21.21 0.58 -3.61
N LEU A 281 -21.62 1.08 -4.76
CA LEU A 281 -23.05 1.15 -5.09
C LEU A 281 -23.68 -0.23 -5.13
N VAL A 282 -23.00 -1.24 -5.73
CA VAL A 282 -23.50 -2.64 -5.72
C VAL A 282 -23.71 -3.15 -4.30
N ILE A 283 -22.74 -2.96 -3.41
CA ILE A 283 -22.84 -3.37 -2.01
C ILE A 283 -24.03 -2.68 -1.34
N LEU A 284 -24.09 -1.34 -1.39
CA LEU A 284 -25.06 -0.56 -0.64
C LEU A 284 -26.49 -0.78 -1.12
N PHE A 285 -26.72 -0.95 -2.42
CA PHE A 285 -28.04 -1.31 -2.92
C PHE A 285 -28.47 -2.73 -2.52
N CYS A 286 -27.54 -3.63 -2.20
CA CYS A 286 -27.82 -4.98 -1.76
C CYS A 286 -27.78 -5.15 -0.23
N LEU A 287 -27.38 -4.12 0.51
CA LEU A 287 -27.29 -4.11 1.96
C LEU A 287 -28.62 -3.68 2.58
N THR A 288 -29.51 -4.64 2.82
CA THR A 288 -30.86 -4.32 3.36
C THR A 288 -30.92 -4.34 4.88
N ASP A 289 -30.08 -5.12 5.56
CA ASP A 289 -30.04 -5.25 7.01
C ASP A 289 -28.59 -5.19 7.51
N PRO A 290 -28.04 -3.99 7.73
CA PRO A 290 -26.67 -3.83 8.22
C PRO A 290 -26.44 -4.43 9.61
N GLU A 291 -27.45 -4.45 10.49
CA GLU A 291 -27.31 -4.92 11.87
C GLU A 291 -27.06 -6.43 11.92
N THR A 292 -27.90 -7.20 11.24
CA THR A 292 -27.71 -8.67 11.14
C THR A 292 -26.37 -9.02 10.48
N ILE A 293 -25.95 -8.24 9.48
CA ILE A 293 -24.68 -8.47 8.79
C ILE A 293 -23.47 -8.19 9.70
N LEU A 294 -23.52 -7.15 10.52
CA LEU A 294 -22.47 -6.83 11.50
C LEU A 294 -22.43 -7.81 12.67
N ALA A 295 -23.57 -8.35 13.07
CA ALA A 295 -23.69 -9.32 14.18
C ALA A 295 -23.34 -10.77 13.77
N SER A 296 -22.95 -11.01 12.52
CA SER A 296 -22.70 -12.35 12.00
C SER A 296 -21.52 -13.07 12.67
N ASN A 297 -21.68 -14.36 12.95
CA ASN A 297 -20.63 -15.23 13.47
C ASN A 297 -19.46 -15.48 12.51
N THR A 298 -19.60 -15.08 11.23
CA THR A 298 -18.53 -15.21 10.24
C THR A 298 -17.38 -14.23 10.48
N GLY A 299 -17.60 -13.14 11.23
CA GLY A 299 -16.64 -12.06 11.43
C GLY A 299 -16.32 -11.25 10.16
N MET A 300 -16.96 -11.59 9.03
CA MET A 300 -16.74 -10.95 7.73
C MET A 300 -18.09 -10.55 7.11
N PRO A 301 -18.52 -9.27 7.24
CA PRO A 301 -19.81 -8.78 6.77
C PRO A 301 -20.14 -9.12 5.32
N ILE A 302 -19.15 -9.09 4.43
CA ILE A 302 -19.35 -9.43 3.02
C ILE A 302 -19.78 -10.88 2.81
N VAL A 303 -19.31 -11.81 3.64
CA VAL A 303 -19.66 -13.24 3.53
C VAL A 303 -21.12 -13.46 3.97
N GLU A 304 -21.55 -12.73 5.00
CA GLU A 304 -22.96 -12.74 5.42
C GLU A 304 -23.87 -12.13 4.36
N LEU A 305 -23.45 -11.04 3.72
CA LEU A 305 -24.17 -10.46 2.59
C LEU A 305 -24.32 -11.47 1.46
N PHE A 306 -23.30 -12.27 1.15
CA PHE A 306 -23.40 -13.35 0.17
C PHE A 306 -24.40 -14.42 0.59
N LEU A 307 -24.40 -14.83 1.85
CA LEU A 307 -25.30 -15.83 2.38
C LEU A 307 -26.77 -15.36 2.31
N GLN A 308 -27.05 -14.13 2.76
CA GLN A 308 -28.37 -13.55 2.73
C GLN A 308 -28.88 -13.36 1.29
N SER A 309 -28.01 -12.91 0.38
CA SER A 309 -28.37 -12.69 -1.03
C SER A 309 -28.67 -13.98 -1.78
N THR A 310 -27.76 -14.97 -1.65
CA THR A 310 -27.88 -16.22 -2.42
C THR A 310 -28.76 -17.27 -1.77
N LYS A 311 -29.00 -17.15 -0.45
CA LYS A 311 -29.67 -18.17 0.39
C LYS A 311 -29.06 -19.57 0.23
N SER A 312 -27.80 -19.64 -0.20
CA SER A 312 -27.06 -20.87 -0.48
C SER A 312 -25.69 -20.83 0.19
N ARG A 313 -25.47 -21.76 1.12
CA ARG A 313 -24.15 -21.91 1.78
C ARG A 313 -23.04 -22.23 0.79
N ALA A 314 -23.30 -23.08 -0.18
CA ALA A 314 -22.30 -23.42 -1.20
C ALA A 314 -21.90 -22.20 -2.04
N ALA A 315 -22.87 -21.38 -2.48
CA ALA A 315 -22.59 -20.16 -3.23
C ALA A 315 -21.80 -19.14 -2.38
N ALA A 316 -22.23 -18.88 -1.15
CA ALA A 316 -21.52 -17.94 -0.25
C ALA A 316 -20.10 -18.41 0.04
N THR A 317 -19.89 -19.71 0.27
CA THR A 317 -18.54 -20.30 0.46
C THR A 317 -17.66 -20.09 -0.78
N ILE A 318 -18.16 -20.37 -1.98
CA ILE A 318 -17.39 -20.18 -3.22
C ILE A 318 -17.04 -18.70 -3.41
N LEU A 319 -17.98 -17.78 -3.21
CA LEU A 319 -17.72 -16.34 -3.34
C LEU A 319 -16.68 -15.86 -2.33
N ALA A 320 -16.76 -16.31 -1.07
CA ALA A 320 -15.76 -15.99 -0.04
C ALA A 320 -14.36 -16.48 -0.43
N LEU A 321 -14.24 -17.71 -0.96
CA LEU A 321 -12.96 -18.26 -1.41
C LEU A 321 -12.43 -17.52 -2.66
N MET A 322 -13.31 -17.10 -3.58
CA MET A 322 -12.89 -16.27 -4.72
C MET A 322 -12.23 -14.95 -4.24
N LEU A 323 -12.80 -14.30 -3.23
CA LEU A 323 -12.21 -13.11 -2.61
C LEU A 323 -10.88 -13.44 -1.91
N SER A 324 -10.82 -14.57 -1.19
CA SER A 324 -9.59 -15.00 -0.51
C SER A 324 -8.43 -15.18 -1.48
N VAL A 325 -8.65 -15.80 -2.65
CA VAL A 325 -7.63 -15.97 -3.70
C VAL A 325 -7.07 -14.61 -4.14
N CYS A 326 -7.89 -13.58 -4.23
CA CYS A 326 -7.41 -12.25 -4.59
C CYS A 326 -6.49 -11.66 -3.50
N PHE A 327 -6.81 -11.84 -2.21
CA PHE A 327 -5.93 -11.41 -1.11
C PHE A 327 -4.64 -12.23 -1.04
N ILE A 328 -4.69 -13.54 -1.36
CA ILE A 328 -3.48 -14.40 -1.47
C ILE A 328 -2.55 -13.83 -2.55
N ASN A 329 -3.08 -13.47 -3.71
CA ASN A 329 -2.30 -12.83 -4.78
C ASN A 329 -1.71 -11.49 -4.33
N GLY A 330 -2.52 -10.66 -3.64
CA GLY A 330 -2.05 -9.40 -3.05
C GLY A 330 -0.93 -9.59 -2.02
N THR A 331 -1.03 -10.62 -1.18
CA THR A 331 0.03 -10.98 -0.21
C THR A 331 1.34 -11.30 -0.93
N SER A 332 1.30 -12.12 -1.99
CA SER A 332 2.48 -12.46 -2.79
C SER A 332 3.13 -11.21 -3.42
N ALA A 333 2.33 -10.33 -4.00
CA ALA A 333 2.82 -9.08 -4.59
C ALA A 333 3.39 -8.11 -3.54
N SER A 334 2.80 -8.05 -2.35
CA SER A 334 3.31 -7.24 -1.24
C SER A 334 4.65 -7.75 -0.70
N ILE A 335 4.86 -9.08 -0.64
CA ILE A 335 6.15 -9.68 -0.30
C ILE A 335 7.21 -9.28 -1.33
N THR A 336 6.85 -9.30 -2.63
CA THR A 336 7.73 -8.81 -3.70
C THR A 336 8.21 -7.39 -3.41
N SER A 337 7.30 -6.46 -3.17
CA SER A 337 7.61 -5.04 -2.93
C SER A 337 8.43 -4.83 -1.66
N ALA A 338 8.00 -5.43 -0.53
CA ALA A 338 8.71 -5.34 0.74
C ALA A 338 10.16 -5.84 0.63
N SER A 339 10.36 -6.97 -0.06
CA SER A 339 11.70 -7.56 -0.21
C SER A 339 12.63 -6.74 -1.11
N ARG A 340 12.11 -6.12 -2.20
CA ARG A 340 12.90 -5.22 -3.06
C ARG A 340 13.26 -3.93 -2.33
N LEU A 341 12.33 -3.37 -1.56
CA LEU A 341 12.60 -2.18 -0.76
C LEU A 341 13.63 -2.45 0.35
N LEU A 342 13.54 -3.60 1.04
CA LEU A 342 14.55 -4.05 2.01
C LEU A 342 15.92 -4.25 1.34
N TYR A 343 15.93 -4.81 0.14
CA TYR A 343 17.16 -4.98 -0.64
C TYR A 343 17.78 -3.62 -1.03
N ALA A 344 16.98 -2.68 -1.51
CA ALA A 344 17.44 -1.33 -1.84
C ALA A 344 18.03 -0.63 -0.60
N MET A 345 17.36 -0.74 0.56
CA MET A 345 17.85 -0.20 1.83
C MET A 345 19.15 -0.88 2.30
N ALA A 346 19.32 -2.18 2.04
CA ALA A 346 20.56 -2.90 2.33
C ALA A 346 21.70 -2.45 1.42
N ARG A 347 21.43 -2.25 0.13
CA ARG A 347 22.40 -1.73 -0.86
C ARG A 347 22.92 -0.34 -0.44
N ASP A 348 22.04 0.49 0.11
CA ASP A 348 22.34 1.86 0.58
C ASP A 348 22.92 1.87 2.00
N LYS A 349 23.27 0.70 2.56
CA LYS A 349 23.83 0.50 3.90
C LYS A 349 22.93 0.97 5.06
N GLY A 350 21.63 0.97 4.85
CA GLY A 350 20.63 1.38 5.85
C GLY A 350 20.13 0.27 6.76
N ILE A 351 20.62 -0.97 6.62
CA ILE A 351 20.25 -2.12 7.45
C ILE A 351 21.48 -2.78 8.09
N ILE A 352 21.32 -3.29 9.31
CA ILE A 352 22.36 -4.09 9.98
C ILE A 352 22.72 -5.31 9.11
N CYS A 353 24.00 -5.67 9.06
CA CYS A 353 24.48 -6.73 8.17
C CYS A 353 24.13 -6.48 6.69
N HIS A 354 24.21 -5.21 6.26
CA HIS A 354 23.86 -4.80 4.89
C HIS A 354 24.53 -5.65 3.81
N ASN A 355 25.81 -6.04 3.94
CA ASN A 355 26.51 -6.91 3.00
C ASN A 355 25.85 -8.30 2.87
N TYR A 356 25.21 -8.79 3.94
CA TYR A 356 24.45 -10.04 3.89
C TYR A 356 23.14 -9.88 3.14
N PHE A 357 22.39 -8.80 3.42
CA PHE A 357 21.08 -8.57 2.82
C PHE A 357 21.14 -7.98 1.40
N ALA A 358 22.21 -7.25 1.03
CA ALA A 358 22.43 -6.74 -0.32
C ALA A 358 22.96 -7.84 -1.26
N HIS A 359 22.30 -9.01 -1.27
CA HIS A 359 22.69 -10.16 -2.06
C HIS A 359 21.51 -10.67 -2.89
N ILE A 360 21.73 -10.84 -4.19
CA ILE A 360 20.80 -11.50 -5.11
C ILE A 360 21.33 -12.91 -5.35
N GLU A 361 20.45 -13.91 -5.20
CA GLU A 361 20.82 -15.30 -5.45
C GLU A 361 20.98 -15.54 -6.96
N PRO A 362 22.19 -15.88 -7.46
CA PRO A 362 22.46 -15.92 -8.91
C PRO A 362 21.61 -16.93 -9.68
N LYS A 363 21.17 -18.02 -9.03
CA LYS A 363 20.36 -19.08 -9.68
C LYS A 363 18.89 -18.69 -9.80
N LEU A 364 18.37 -17.90 -8.87
CA LEU A 364 16.95 -17.55 -8.74
C LEU A 364 16.67 -16.12 -9.21
N ASP A 365 17.69 -15.26 -9.22
CA ASP A 365 17.61 -13.85 -9.60
C ASP A 365 16.63 -13.07 -8.72
N VAL A 366 16.65 -13.39 -7.42
CA VAL A 366 15.82 -12.74 -6.38
C VAL A 366 16.62 -12.53 -5.10
N PRO A 367 16.27 -11.54 -4.28
CA PRO A 367 16.92 -11.30 -2.99
C PRO A 367 16.35 -12.22 -1.90
N VAL A 368 16.69 -13.51 -1.95
CA VAL A 368 16.13 -14.54 -1.04
C VAL A 368 16.26 -14.16 0.43
N ARG A 369 17.37 -13.53 0.81
CA ARG A 369 17.64 -13.17 2.22
C ARG A 369 16.67 -12.12 2.75
N THR A 370 16.30 -11.11 1.93
CA THR A 370 15.30 -10.11 2.32
C THR A 370 13.88 -10.66 2.25
N ILE A 371 13.58 -11.60 1.33
CA ILE A 371 12.30 -12.34 1.32
C ILE A 371 12.15 -13.14 2.62
N THR A 372 13.21 -13.82 3.07
CA THR A 372 13.21 -14.58 4.32
C THR A 372 13.05 -13.67 5.54
N LEU A 373 13.71 -12.51 5.55
CA LEU A 373 13.54 -11.50 6.60
C LEU A 373 12.08 -11.00 6.67
N CYS A 374 11.48 -10.73 5.52
CA CYS A 374 10.07 -10.35 5.42
C CYS A 374 9.16 -11.45 5.99
N PHE A 375 9.41 -12.72 5.66
CA PHE A 375 8.67 -13.87 6.20
C PHE A 375 8.76 -13.94 7.72
N ILE A 376 9.97 -13.92 8.27
CA ILE A 376 10.21 -14.01 9.73
C ILE A 376 9.51 -12.86 10.46
N PHE A 377 9.65 -11.63 9.96
CA PHE A 377 8.96 -10.47 10.54
C PHE A 377 7.44 -10.68 10.58
N ASN A 378 6.84 -11.11 9.46
CA ASN A 378 5.39 -11.27 9.37
C ASN A 378 4.88 -12.43 10.24
N VAL A 379 5.64 -13.53 10.39
CA VAL A 379 5.31 -14.61 11.34
C VAL A 379 5.26 -14.06 12.76
N LEU A 380 6.29 -13.33 13.19
CA LEU A 380 6.36 -12.77 14.55
C LEU A 380 5.32 -11.68 14.78
N PHE A 381 5.16 -10.76 13.83
CA PHE A 381 4.19 -9.69 13.94
C PHE A 381 2.76 -10.23 13.92
N GLY A 382 2.50 -11.27 13.14
CA GLY A 382 1.21 -11.96 13.10
C GLY A 382 0.79 -12.62 14.42
N LEU A 383 1.73 -12.94 15.33
CA LEU A 383 1.41 -13.47 16.66
C LEU A 383 0.55 -12.52 17.51
N LEU A 384 0.62 -11.21 17.25
CA LEU A 384 -0.24 -10.23 17.93
C LEU A 384 -1.74 -10.52 17.71
N TYR A 385 -2.10 -11.21 16.62
CA TYR A 385 -3.47 -11.62 16.35
C TYR A 385 -4.04 -12.62 17.39
N LEU A 386 -3.16 -13.36 18.07
CA LEU A 386 -3.56 -14.28 19.15
C LEU A 386 -3.92 -13.55 20.46
N GLY A 387 -3.67 -12.25 20.52
CA GLY A 387 -4.03 -11.36 21.62
C GLY A 387 -5.48 -10.85 21.51
N PRO A 388 -5.75 -9.60 21.94
CA PRO A 388 -7.10 -9.02 21.91
C PRO A 388 -7.68 -8.98 20.49
N ALA A 389 -9.00 -9.11 20.38
CA ALA A 389 -9.72 -9.09 19.09
C ALA A 389 -9.50 -7.81 18.24
N VAL A 390 -9.16 -6.70 18.89
CA VAL A 390 -8.86 -5.41 18.25
C VAL A 390 -7.49 -5.36 17.53
N ALA A 391 -6.63 -6.36 17.68
CA ALA A 391 -5.31 -6.39 17.06
C ALA A 391 -5.38 -6.29 15.53
N PHE A 392 -6.41 -6.85 14.91
CA PHE A 392 -6.59 -6.77 13.46
C PHE A 392 -6.84 -5.34 12.97
N GLY A 393 -7.63 -4.55 13.71
CA GLY A 393 -7.80 -3.13 13.43
C GLY A 393 -6.48 -2.35 13.49
N ALA A 394 -5.59 -2.71 14.42
CA ALA A 394 -4.27 -2.08 14.51
C ALA A 394 -3.38 -2.40 13.31
N TYR A 395 -3.46 -3.60 12.69
CA TYR A 395 -2.75 -3.90 11.44
C TYR A 395 -3.24 -3.02 10.30
N ILE A 396 -4.57 -2.93 10.11
CA ILE A 396 -5.21 -2.11 9.07
C ILE A 396 -4.80 -0.64 9.20
N ALA A 397 -4.92 -0.09 10.40
CA ALA A 397 -4.59 1.31 10.65
C ALA A 397 -3.08 1.58 10.53
N SER A 398 -2.22 0.69 11.03
CA SER A 398 -0.76 0.89 10.97
C SER A 398 -0.22 0.85 9.54
N CYS A 399 -0.65 -0.11 8.70
CA CYS A 399 -0.20 -0.14 7.31
C CYS A 399 -0.66 1.11 6.54
N THR A 400 -1.89 1.59 6.80
CA THR A 400 -2.42 2.80 6.18
C THR A 400 -1.63 4.04 6.60
N ILE A 401 -1.32 4.19 7.90
CA ILE A 401 -0.55 5.31 8.42
C ILE A 401 0.88 5.29 7.88
N PHE A 402 1.61 4.17 8.02
CA PHE A 402 3.01 4.09 7.61
C PHE A 402 3.19 4.38 6.11
N LEU A 403 2.36 3.79 5.25
CA LEU A 403 2.46 4.06 3.82
C LEU A 403 2.15 5.53 3.48
N ASN A 404 1.04 6.08 4.01
CA ASN A 404 0.69 7.47 3.74
C ASN A 404 1.74 8.46 4.29
N VAL A 405 2.30 8.22 5.48
CA VAL A 405 3.39 9.04 6.03
C VAL A 405 4.65 8.95 5.16
N SER A 406 4.98 7.77 4.64
CA SER A 406 6.10 7.62 3.70
C SER A 406 5.87 8.36 2.39
N TYR A 407 4.63 8.38 1.89
CA TYR A 407 4.26 9.10 0.67
C TYR A 407 4.35 10.61 0.83
N VAL A 408 3.84 11.13 1.94
CA VAL A 408 3.78 12.57 2.15
C VAL A 408 5.13 13.18 2.52
N GLY A 409 6.06 12.40 3.08
CA GLY A 409 7.39 12.89 3.47
C GLY A 409 8.08 13.70 2.36
N PRO A 410 8.36 13.11 1.18
CA PRO A 410 8.96 13.85 0.06
C PRO A 410 8.07 14.95 -0.50
N VAL A 411 6.73 14.84 -0.40
CA VAL A 411 5.80 15.89 -0.84
C VAL A 411 5.93 17.13 0.05
N ILE A 412 6.03 16.96 1.37
CA ILE A 412 6.29 18.05 2.31
C ILE A 412 7.68 18.64 2.09
N ALA A 413 8.70 17.80 1.89
CA ALA A 413 10.06 18.26 1.60
C ALA A 413 10.09 19.14 0.33
N LEU A 414 9.33 18.75 -0.70
CA LEU A 414 9.19 19.52 -1.93
C LEU A 414 8.47 20.86 -1.72
N LEU A 415 7.46 20.92 -0.84
CA LEU A 415 6.80 22.18 -0.46
C LEU A 415 7.74 23.11 0.27
N VAL A 416 8.49 22.60 1.24
CA VAL A 416 9.46 23.38 2.05
C VAL A 416 10.63 23.88 1.20
N ARG A 417 11.17 23.03 0.33
CA ARG A 417 12.31 23.37 -0.53
C ARG A 417 11.92 24.30 -1.69
N GLY A 418 10.64 24.26 -2.07
CA GLY A 418 10.12 24.96 -3.23
C GLY A 418 10.20 24.12 -4.52
N ARG A 419 9.12 24.13 -5.28
CA ARG A 419 8.97 23.31 -6.51
C ARG A 419 9.91 23.70 -7.65
N SER A 420 10.60 24.83 -7.55
CA SER A 420 11.60 25.25 -8.54
C SER A 420 12.76 24.27 -8.69
N ILE A 421 13.09 23.53 -7.61
CA ILE A 421 14.15 22.52 -7.61
C ILE A 421 13.92 21.44 -8.68
N LEU A 422 12.67 21.08 -8.97
CA LEU A 422 12.37 20.08 -10.01
C LEU A 422 12.81 20.52 -11.41
N LYS A 423 12.97 21.83 -11.66
CA LYS A 423 13.48 22.35 -12.94
C LYS A 423 14.93 21.98 -13.18
N GLU A 424 15.72 21.91 -12.11
CA GLU A 424 17.16 21.65 -12.19
C GLU A 424 17.45 20.23 -12.67
N TYR A 425 16.55 19.28 -12.34
CA TYR A 425 16.67 17.87 -12.71
C TYR A 425 15.90 17.49 -13.98
N GLN A 426 15.14 18.41 -14.58
CA GLN A 426 14.34 18.12 -15.76
C GLN A 426 15.20 18.06 -17.03
N THR A 427 15.13 16.93 -17.75
CA THR A 427 15.77 16.72 -19.04
C THR A 427 14.74 16.77 -20.18
N ARG A 428 15.19 16.80 -21.45
CA ARG A 428 14.29 16.68 -22.61
C ARG A 428 13.49 15.37 -22.66
N LYS A 429 13.96 14.34 -22.00
CA LYS A 429 13.33 12.99 -21.98
C LYS A 429 12.32 12.82 -20.84
N THR A 430 12.33 13.70 -19.83
CA THR A 430 11.39 13.62 -18.71
C THR A 430 10.00 14.12 -19.12
N PRO A 431 8.91 13.44 -18.68
CA PRO A 431 7.55 13.91 -18.94
C PRO A 431 7.30 15.34 -18.42
N ALA A 432 6.31 16.00 -19.00
CA ALA A 432 5.88 17.30 -18.52
C ALA A 432 5.44 17.22 -17.05
N ARG A 433 5.89 18.19 -16.25
CA ARG A 433 5.53 18.30 -14.84
C ARG A 433 4.31 19.19 -14.64
N MET A 434 3.71 19.10 -13.49
CA MET A 434 2.68 20.03 -13.04
C MET A 434 3.26 21.46 -12.96
N GLY A 435 2.44 22.46 -13.27
CA GLY A 435 2.81 23.87 -13.10
C GLY A 435 3.17 24.20 -11.66
N LEU A 436 3.97 25.26 -11.42
CA LEU A 436 4.42 25.62 -10.08
C LEU A 436 3.25 25.84 -9.10
N ARG A 437 2.21 26.57 -9.51
CA ARG A 437 1.03 26.87 -8.68
C ARG A 437 0.13 25.65 -8.53
N THR A 438 -0.25 25.00 -9.63
CA THR A 438 -1.12 23.81 -9.60
C THR A 438 -0.49 22.69 -8.80
N GLY A 439 0.79 22.39 -9.03
CA GLY A 439 1.51 21.38 -8.27
C GLY A 439 1.66 21.73 -6.78
N ALA A 440 1.79 23.01 -6.41
CA ALA A 440 1.80 23.41 -4.99
C ALA A 440 0.45 23.14 -4.33
N VAL A 441 -0.67 23.48 -5.00
CA VAL A 441 -2.01 23.19 -4.48
C VAL A 441 -2.22 21.68 -4.30
N VAL A 442 -1.84 20.87 -5.30
CA VAL A 442 -1.91 19.40 -5.24
C VAL A 442 -1.10 18.86 -4.06
N ASN A 443 0.13 19.35 -3.87
CA ASN A 443 0.99 18.94 -2.75
C ASN A 443 0.39 19.33 -1.38
N VAL A 444 -0.24 20.51 -1.27
CA VAL A 444 -0.91 20.94 -0.02
C VAL A 444 -2.11 20.05 0.28
N ILE A 445 -2.98 19.77 -0.72
CA ILE A 445 -4.12 18.86 -0.55
C ILE A 445 -3.65 17.49 -0.05
N ALA A 446 -2.63 16.91 -0.70
CA ALA A 446 -2.05 15.64 -0.32
C ALA A 446 -1.50 15.67 1.12
N SER A 447 -0.80 16.74 1.50
CA SER A 447 -0.19 16.87 2.83
C SER A 447 -1.25 17.02 3.93
N VAL A 448 -2.25 17.87 3.72
CA VAL A 448 -3.36 18.07 4.68
C VAL A 448 -4.14 16.77 4.88
N PHE A 449 -4.47 16.07 3.80
CA PHE A 449 -5.16 14.78 3.89
C PHE A 449 -4.40 13.79 4.76
N VAL A 450 -3.11 13.57 4.49
CA VAL A 450 -2.32 12.58 5.25
C VAL A 450 -2.17 12.99 6.71
N VAL A 451 -2.00 14.27 7.01
CA VAL A 451 -1.92 14.75 8.41
C VAL A 451 -3.24 14.45 9.13
N VAL A 452 -4.38 14.78 8.51
CA VAL A 452 -5.70 14.54 9.11
C VAL A 452 -5.91 13.05 9.38
N ILE A 453 -5.75 12.19 8.38
CA ILE A 453 -5.98 10.74 8.55
C ILE A 453 -5.00 10.13 9.55
N THR A 454 -3.73 10.57 9.59
CA THR A 454 -2.73 10.05 10.54
C THR A 454 -3.15 10.33 11.99
N ILE A 455 -3.71 11.51 12.27
CA ILE A 455 -4.17 11.87 13.61
C ILE A 455 -5.42 11.07 13.97
N PHE A 456 -6.45 11.11 13.12
CA PHE A 456 -7.75 10.51 13.44
C PHE A 456 -7.73 8.97 13.44
N PHE A 457 -6.90 8.33 12.61
CA PHE A 457 -6.79 6.87 12.63
C PHE A 457 -6.06 6.33 13.87
N CYS A 458 -5.50 7.20 14.71
CA CYS A 458 -5.02 6.85 16.04
C CYS A 458 -6.11 6.90 17.13
N PHE A 459 -7.31 7.43 16.82
CA PHE A 459 -8.38 7.53 17.79
C PHE A 459 -9.04 6.17 18.05
N PRO A 460 -9.61 5.94 19.25
CA PRO A 460 -10.43 4.77 19.53
C PRO A 460 -11.59 4.64 18.55
N THR A 461 -11.90 3.41 18.15
CA THR A 461 -12.95 3.15 17.15
C THR A 461 -14.34 3.49 17.65
N ALA A 462 -14.56 3.41 18.98
CA ALA A 462 -15.83 3.75 19.62
C ALA A 462 -15.64 4.26 21.05
N LEU A 463 -16.63 4.99 21.57
CA LEU A 463 -16.76 5.43 22.97
C LEU A 463 -17.87 4.64 23.68
N PRO A 464 -17.73 4.39 25.00
CA PRO A 464 -16.60 4.70 25.87
C PRO A 464 -15.38 3.84 25.55
N VAL A 465 -14.18 4.37 25.84
CA VAL A 465 -12.92 3.64 25.60
C VAL A 465 -12.80 2.46 26.56
N SER A 466 -12.63 1.28 26.02
CA SER A 466 -12.40 0.03 26.74
C SER A 466 -11.25 -0.75 26.11
N ALA A 467 -10.79 -1.82 26.72
CA ALA A 467 -9.78 -2.69 26.11
C ALA A 467 -10.20 -3.23 24.74
N ASN A 468 -11.50 -3.36 24.48
CA ASN A 468 -12.06 -3.87 23.23
C ASN A 468 -12.35 -2.77 22.18
N THR A 469 -12.42 -1.49 22.58
CA THR A 469 -12.67 -0.35 21.68
C THR A 469 -11.43 0.51 21.49
N MET A 470 -10.36 0.28 22.29
CA MET A 470 -9.10 1.02 22.17
C MET A 470 -8.41 0.71 20.85
N ASN A 471 -7.95 1.76 20.17
CA ASN A 471 -7.13 1.60 18.98
C ASN A 471 -5.64 1.55 19.38
N TYR A 472 -5.06 0.37 19.34
CA TYR A 472 -3.65 0.15 19.73
C TYR A 472 -2.64 0.63 18.65
N VAL A 473 -3.10 1.18 17.54
CA VAL A 473 -2.21 1.64 16.46
C VAL A 473 -1.26 2.74 16.91
N SER A 474 -1.72 3.63 17.80
CA SER A 474 -0.87 4.69 18.36
C SER A 474 0.33 4.11 19.13
N ALA A 475 0.14 3.00 19.85
CA ALA A 475 1.22 2.28 20.52
C ALA A 475 2.17 1.64 19.49
N VAL A 476 1.64 0.97 18.45
CA VAL A 476 2.45 0.36 17.39
C VAL A 476 3.31 1.41 16.68
N VAL A 477 2.70 2.53 16.28
CA VAL A 477 3.39 3.63 15.58
C VAL A 477 4.40 4.30 16.51
N GLY A 478 4.04 4.56 17.78
CA GLY A 478 4.92 5.17 18.77
C GLY A 478 6.14 4.32 19.09
N VAL A 479 5.95 3.02 19.34
CA VAL A 479 7.05 2.07 19.56
C VAL A 479 7.95 1.96 18.34
N PHE A 480 7.35 1.89 17.13
CA PHE A 480 8.13 1.86 15.90
C PHE A 480 9.05 3.09 15.76
N TYR A 481 8.52 4.31 15.92
CA TYR A 481 9.36 5.51 15.78
C TYR A 481 10.37 5.66 16.93
N LEU A 482 10.06 5.21 18.14
CA LEU A 482 11.04 5.15 19.23
C LEU A 482 12.20 4.21 18.88
N LEU A 483 11.90 2.99 18.44
CA LEU A 483 12.91 2.02 18.02
C LEU A 483 13.71 2.53 16.81
N LEU A 484 13.06 3.19 15.87
CA LEU A 484 13.72 3.77 14.70
C LEU A 484 14.66 4.92 15.09
N ALA A 485 14.28 5.76 16.06
CA ALA A 485 15.16 6.80 16.58
C ALA A 485 16.39 6.21 17.28
N LEU A 486 16.22 5.18 18.11
CA LEU A 486 17.33 4.45 18.73
C LEU A 486 18.22 3.80 17.67
N TYR A 487 17.62 3.19 16.66
CA TYR A 487 18.34 2.58 15.54
C TYR A 487 19.18 3.61 14.75
N TRP A 488 18.61 4.79 14.51
CA TRP A 488 19.36 5.90 13.91
C TRP A 488 20.57 6.34 14.74
N ILE A 489 20.41 6.49 16.05
CA ILE A 489 21.50 6.89 16.95
C ILE A 489 22.65 5.88 16.90
N VAL A 490 22.33 4.58 16.91
CA VAL A 490 23.33 3.50 16.96
C VAL A 490 23.94 3.23 15.58
N TYR A 491 23.11 3.17 14.53
CA TYR A 491 23.50 2.65 13.22
C TYR A 491 23.43 3.68 12.08
N GLY A 492 22.72 4.77 12.24
CA GLY A 492 22.46 5.74 11.17
C GLY A 492 23.70 6.37 10.53
N LYS A 493 24.85 6.33 11.22
CA LYS A 493 26.13 6.81 10.68
C LYS A 493 26.62 5.99 9.48
N THR A 494 26.23 4.73 9.38
CA THR A 494 26.63 3.82 8.29
C THR A 494 25.78 4.01 7.05
N PHE A 495 24.58 4.59 7.17
CA PHE A 495 23.70 4.84 6.03
C PHE A 495 24.31 5.87 5.10
N GLU A 496 24.66 5.46 3.89
CA GLU A 496 25.25 6.33 2.86
C GLU A 496 24.18 7.02 2.01
N GLY A 497 23.03 6.35 1.82
CA GLY A 497 21.97 6.78 0.94
C GLY A 497 22.21 6.35 -0.52
N PRO A 498 21.30 6.72 -1.45
CA PRO A 498 21.36 6.29 -2.83
C PRO A 498 22.54 6.89 -3.59
N ASN A 499 23.20 6.07 -4.38
CA ASN A 499 24.15 6.53 -5.39
C ASN A 499 23.42 6.78 -6.71
N PHE A 500 22.97 8.01 -6.92
CA PHE A 500 22.22 8.37 -8.14
C PHE A 500 23.04 8.26 -9.42
N GLU A 501 24.35 8.49 -9.37
CA GLU A 501 25.23 8.33 -10.54
C GLU A 501 25.25 6.89 -11.04
N ALA A 502 25.32 5.92 -10.10
CA ALA A 502 25.29 4.52 -10.45
C ALA A 502 23.90 4.02 -10.92
N ILE A 503 22.82 4.63 -10.39
CA ILE A 503 21.44 4.16 -10.64
C ILE A 503 20.82 4.80 -11.88
N ILE A 504 21.06 6.12 -12.09
CA ILE A 504 20.39 6.91 -13.14
C ILE A 504 21.39 7.40 -14.20
N GLY A 505 22.69 7.23 -13.98
CA GLY A 505 23.74 7.76 -14.84
C GLY A 505 23.83 9.30 -14.84
N GLN A 506 23.29 9.96 -13.83
CA GLN A 506 23.33 11.42 -13.67
C GLN A 506 23.80 11.79 -12.25
N PRO A 507 24.82 12.66 -12.09
CA PRO A 507 25.20 13.20 -10.80
C PRO A 507 24.06 14.05 -10.25
N LEU A 508 23.82 13.95 -8.95
CA LEU A 508 22.96 14.88 -8.20
C LEU A 508 23.70 16.23 -8.13
N GLN A 509 23.45 17.12 -9.07
CA GLN A 509 23.95 18.49 -9.01
C GLN A 509 23.18 19.27 -7.93
N ILE A 510 23.64 19.22 -6.71
CA ILE A 510 23.16 20.13 -5.66
C ILE A 510 23.90 21.46 -5.86
N LYS A 511 23.22 22.44 -6.44
CA LYS A 511 23.71 23.82 -6.43
C LYS A 511 23.97 24.25 -4.97
N GLY A 512 25.20 24.38 -4.59
CA GLY A 512 25.65 24.70 -3.23
C GLY A 512 26.79 23.81 -2.73
N GLU A 513 26.96 22.58 -3.21
CA GLU A 513 28.13 21.77 -2.87
C GLU A 513 29.41 22.36 -3.53
N HIS A 514 29.32 22.81 -4.77
CA HIS A 514 30.44 23.49 -5.44
C HIS A 514 30.79 24.85 -4.83
N GLU A 515 29.83 25.59 -4.25
CA GLU A 515 30.14 26.82 -3.52
C GLU A 515 30.82 26.52 -2.19
N ILE A 516 30.46 25.44 -1.50
CA ILE A 516 31.07 25.03 -0.24
C ILE A 516 32.47 24.43 -0.50
N GLU A 517 32.64 23.59 -1.50
CA GLU A 517 33.94 23.06 -1.91
C GLU A 517 34.88 24.17 -2.42
N ALA A 518 34.36 25.08 -3.25
CA ALA A 518 35.15 26.23 -3.72
C ALA A 518 35.52 27.22 -2.59
N VAL A 519 34.71 27.36 -1.54
CA VAL A 519 35.02 28.14 -0.34
C VAL A 519 36.01 27.40 0.56
N GLN A 520 35.91 26.07 0.67
CA GLN A 520 36.86 25.24 1.41
C GLN A 520 38.23 25.20 0.71
N GLU A 521 38.25 25.02 -0.61
CA GLU A 521 39.48 25.02 -1.41
C GLU A 521 40.19 26.41 -1.39
N LYS A 522 39.41 27.51 -1.41
CA LYS A 522 39.95 28.87 -1.19
C LYS A 522 40.44 29.09 0.24
N SER A 523 39.79 28.52 1.24
CA SER A 523 40.21 28.58 2.64
C SER A 523 41.50 27.79 2.88
N GLU A 524 41.65 26.61 2.26
CA GLU A 524 42.86 25.79 2.35
C GLU A 524 44.04 26.39 1.58
N THR A 525 43.79 27.09 0.45
CA THR A 525 44.85 27.80 -0.30
C THR A 525 45.30 29.05 0.43
N LEU A 526 44.42 29.74 1.16
CA LEU A 526 44.76 30.88 1.99
C LEU A 526 45.47 30.50 3.30
N THR A 527 45.34 29.26 3.77
CA THR A 527 46.04 28.76 4.98
C THR A 527 47.42 28.19 4.64
N LYS A 528 47.70 27.92 3.35
CA LYS A 528 49.02 27.44 2.87
C LYS A 528 49.90 28.53 2.24
N ALA A 529 49.40 29.77 2.11
CA ALA A 529 50.14 30.94 1.72
C ALA A 529 50.49 31.81 2.92
#